data_fb2e6b73975e53d8fc6adc1f6875eca8
#
_entry.id   fb2e6b73975e53d8fc6adc1f6875eca8
#
_cell.length_a   1.000
_cell.length_b   1.000
_cell.length_c   1.000
_cell.angle_alpha   90.00
_cell.angle_beta   90.00
_cell.angle_gamma   90.00
#
_symmetry.space_group_name_H-M   'P 1'
#
loop_
_entity.id
_entity.type
_entity.pdbx_description
1 polymer ?
#
loop_
_entity_poly.entity_id
_entity_poly.type
_entity_poly.pdbx_seq_one_letter_code
_entity_poly.pdbx_strand_id
1 'polypeptide(L)'
;MTLDINALQAFAQVPGSTAGTARAMVSYSTNDTAAGVETAGYFNSAAGYLPVGSQIFVAGDLDGTPFQKQYVVASNDGSTVVITPQGNITFTSQIALNTTITLTDGDSGHIVAPIAGTIDLIQTVLKGGAVTTNNATCTFKIGSTGITDGVVTVTASGSAIGDVDSAEPSAANTVAVGDVILCTVSNTPGGSRTAEVTLLISPT
;
A
#
# COMPACT_ATOMS: atom_id res chain seq x y z
N MET A 1 33.29 8.15 -1.99
CA MET A 1 32.80 6.81 -2.35
C MET A 1 32.83 6.71 -3.86
N THR A 2 33.39 5.64 -4.39
CA THR A 2 33.54 5.41 -5.83
C THR A 2 33.18 3.98 -6.11
N LEU A 3 32.48 3.75 -7.25
CA LEU A 3 32.16 2.42 -7.73
C LEU A 3 33.42 1.56 -7.85
N ASP A 4 33.39 0.38 -7.29
CA ASP A 4 34.34 -0.69 -7.68
C ASP A 4 33.78 -1.44 -8.88
N ILE A 5 34.36 -1.17 -10.04
CA ILE A 5 33.91 -1.77 -11.31
C ILE A 5 34.04 -3.31 -11.30
N ASN A 6 34.93 -3.88 -10.49
CA ASN A 6 35.13 -5.34 -10.39
C ASN A 6 34.02 -6.02 -9.61
N ALA A 7 33.27 -5.27 -8.80
CA ALA A 7 32.09 -5.77 -8.09
C ALA A 7 30.81 -5.73 -8.93
N LEU A 8 30.87 -5.17 -10.13
CA LEU A 8 29.75 -5.12 -11.08
C LEU A 8 29.77 -6.37 -11.96
N GLN A 9 28.76 -7.20 -11.82
CA GLN A 9 28.64 -8.46 -12.58
C GLN A 9 27.39 -8.47 -13.47
N ALA A 10 27.53 -8.78 -14.73
CA ALA A 10 26.40 -8.94 -15.65
C ALA A 10 25.79 -10.34 -15.54
N PHE A 11 24.50 -10.43 -15.32
CA PHE A 11 23.75 -11.69 -15.40
C PHE A 11 23.28 -11.99 -16.82
N ALA A 12 22.85 -10.95 -17.53
CA ALA A 12 22.37 -11.04 -18.87
C ALA A 12 22.70 -9.75 -19.61
N GLN A 13 23.19 -9.90 -20.82
CA GLN A 13 23.40 -8.82 -21.75
C GLN A 13 22.68 -9.20 -23.04
N VAL A 14 21.73 -8.38 -23.46
CA VAL A 14 21.13 -8.54 -24.78
C VAL A 14 22.11 -7.88 -25.74
N PRO A 15 22.71 -8.64 -26.70
CA PRO A 15 23.54 -8.04 -27.73
C PRO A 15 22.65 -7.12 -28.56
N GLY A 16 22.80 -5.82 -28.35
CA GLY A 16 22.10 -4.81 -29.14
C GLY A 16 22.95 -4.46 -30.35
N SER A 17 22.41 -4.57 -31.53
CA SER A 17 23.05 -4.11 -32.75
C SER A 17 22.92 -2.61 -32.99
N THR A 18 22.12 -1.91 -32.18
CA THR A 18 21.84 -0.49 -32.33
C THR A 18 21.90 0.21 -30.97
N ALA A 19 22.51 1.39 -30.89
CA ALA A 19 22.51 2.22 -29.69
C ALA A 19 21.09 2.42 -29.18
N GLY A 20 20.89 2.15 -27.90
CA GLY A 20 19.58 2.23 -27.21
C GLY A 20 18.78 0.93 -27.19
N THR A 21 19.21 -0.13 -27.87
CA THR A 21 18.51 -1.44 -27.83
C THR A 21 19.19 -2.47 -26.93
N ALA A 22 20.49 -2.32 -26.66
CA ALA A 22 21.21 -3.15 -25.69
C ALA A 22 20.76 -2.78 -24.27
N ARG A 23 20.45 -3.79 -23.46
CA ARG A 23 20.17 -3.63 -22.04
C ARG A 23 20.94 -4.67 -21.26
N ALA A 24 21.42 -4.30 -20.09
CA ALA A 24 22.10 -5.21 -19.20
C ALA A 24 21.28 -5.40 -17.92
N MET A 25 21.33 -6.60 -17.38
CA MET A 25 20.97 -6.87 -15.98
C MET A 25 22.26 -7.15 -15.23
N VAL A 26 22.57 -6.32 -14.26
CA VAL A 26 23.81 -6.42 -13.51
C VAL A 26 23.52 -6.51 -12.02
N SER A 27 24.38 -7.24 -11.29
CA SER A 27 24.46 -7.16 -9.83
C SER A 27 25.65 -6.31 -9.42
N TYR A 28 25.50 -5.64 -8.31
CA TYR A 28 26.54 -4.86 -7.69
C TYR A 28 26.52 -5.06 -6.18
N SER A 29 27.67 -5.38 -5.59
CA SER A 29 27.83 -5.56 -4.15
C SER A 29 28.79 -4.52 -3.61
N THR A 30 28.44 -3.86 -2.51
CA THR A 30 29.23 -2.77 -1.93
C THR A 30 29.01 -2.66 -0.42
N ASN A 31 29.96 -2.03 0.27
CA ASN A 31 29.80 -1.57 1.65
C ASN A 31 29.24 -0.14 1.75
N ASP A 32 28.95 0.48 0.61
CA ASP A 32 28.36 1.82 0.60
C ASP A 32 26.87 1.75 0.96
N THR A 33 26.40 2.77 1.66
CA THR A 33 24.99 2.94 2.02
C THR A 33 24.12 3.23 0.78
N ALA A 34 22.80 3.04 0.87
CA ALA A 34 21.89 3.38 -0.22
C ALA A 34 22.02 4.83 -0.68
N ALA A 35 22.15 5.79 0.25
CA ALA A 35 22.37 7.20 -0.05
C ALA A 35 23.70 7.43 -0.79
N GLY A 36 24.75 6.67 -0.45
CA GLY A 36 26.03 6.70 -1.14
C GLY A 36 25.91 6.25 -2.59
N VAL A 37 25.24 5.10 -2.81
CA VAL A 37 25.00 4.53 -4.15
C VAL A 37 24.13 5.46 -5.01
N GLU A 38 23.18 6.16 -4.40
CA GLU A 38 22.28 7.11 -5.07
C GLU A 38 22.90 8.49 -5.33
N THR A 39 24.14 8.72 -4.89
CA THR A 39 24.83 9.97 -5.17
C THR A 39 25.07 10.12 -6.68
N ALA A 40 24.81 11.31 -7.19
CA ALA A 40 25.01 11.61 -8.60
C ALA A 40 26.46 11.30 -9.03
N GLY A 41 26.59 10.56 -10.14
CA GLY A 41 27.90 10.18 -10.67
C GLY A 41 28.51 8.90 -10.08
N TYR A 42 27.87 8.26 -9.11
CA TYR A 42 28.39 7.04 -8.51
C TYR A 42 28.75 5.97 -9.56
N PHE A 43 27.91 5.77 -10.57
CA PHE A 43 28.09 4.79 -11.63
C PHE A 43 28.82 5.30 -12.89
N ASN A 44 29.37 6.51 -12.88
CA ASN A 44 30.01 7.12 -14.06
C ASN A 44 31.14 6.26 -14.63
N SER A 45 31.95 5.61 -13.80
CA SER A 45 33.04 4.74 -14.24
C SER A 45 32.54 3.48 -15.00
N ALA A 46 31.26 3.16 -14.87
CA ALA A 46 30.59 2.06 -15.55
C ALA A 46 29.80 2.50 -16.80
N ALA A 47 29.93 3.74 -17.25
CA ALA A 47 29.15 4.27 -18.37
C ALA A 47 29.22 3.41 -19.63
N GLY A 48 30.37 2.79 -19.92
CA GLY A 48 30.53 1.89 -21.08
C GLY A 48 29.78 0.55 -20.95
N TYR A 49 29.28 0.21 -19.75
CA TYR A 49 28.65 -1.09 -19.46
C TYR A 49 27.17 -0.99 -19.12
N LEU A 50 26.65 0.22 -18.90
CA LEU A 50 25.31 0.47 -18.40
C LEU A 50 24.46 1.28 -19.41
N PRO A 51 24.02 0.70 -20.51
CA PRO A 51 23.09 1.37 -21.43
C PRO A 51 21.81 1.81 -20.73
N VAL A 52 21.14 2.85 -21.27
CA VAL A 52 19.86 3.32 -20.77
C VAL A 52 18.82 2.20 -20.73
N GLY A 53 18.09 2.08 -19.65
CA GLY A 53 17.12 1.00 -19.41
C GLY A 53 17.74 -0.28 -18.84
N SER A 54 19.05 -0.33 -18.58
CA SER A 54 19.68 -1.42 -17.83
C SER A 54 19.18 -1.46 -16.39
N GLN A 55 19.12 -2.67 -15.83
CA GLN A 55 18.71 -2.90 -14.45
C GLN A 55 19.93 -3.23 -13.61
N ILE A 56 20.03 -2.60 -12.44
CA ILE A 56 21.12 -2.79 -11.47
C ILE A 56 20.51 -3.30 -10.17
N PHE A 57 20.90 -4.51 -9.76
CA PHE A 57 20.55 -5.08 -8.47
C PHE A 57 21.68 -4.82 -7.50
N VAL A 58 21.45 -3.96 -6.52
CA VAL A 58 22.45 -3.58 -5.53
C VAL A 58 22.22 -4.30 -4.22
N ALA A 59 23.25 -4.98 -3.71
CA ALA A 59 23.39 -5.41 -2.34
C ALA A 59 24.42 -4.48 -1.67
N GLY A 60 23.97 -3.63 -0.78
CA GLY A 60 24.82 -2.59 -0.18
C GLY A 60 24.85 -2.63 1.35
N ASP A 61 25.74 -1.82 1.93
CA ASP A 61 25.98 -1.71 3.37
C ASP A 61 26.27 -3.06 4.04
N LEU A 62 27.08 -3.89 3.37
CA LEU A 62 27.28 -5.29 3.75
C LEU A 62 28.05 -5.44 5.08
N ASP A 63 28.76 -4.41 5.51
CA ASP A 63 29.46 -4.32 6.78
C ASP A 63 28.70 -3.54 7.87
N GLY A 64 27.48 -3.05 7.54
CA GLY A 64 26.61 -2.29 8.45
C GLY A 64 25.20 -2.86 8.52
N THR A 65 24.23 -2.13 7.95
CA THR A 65 22.82 -2.58 7.84
C THR A 65 22.54 -2.97 6.39
N PRO A 66 22.68 -4.25 6.01
CA PRO A 66 22.56 -4.68 4.62
C PRO A 66 21.20 -4.32 4.01
N PHE A 67 21.22 -3.83 2.77
CA PHE A 67 20.03 -3.57 1.98
C PHE A 67 20.12 -4.22 0.61
N GLN A 68 18.98 -4.43 -0.02
CA GLN A 68 18.88 -4.77 -1.44
C GLN A 68 17.94 -3.78 -2.13
N LYS A 69 18.43 -3.18 -3.22
CA LYS A 69 17.65 -2.24 -4.04
C LYS A 69 17.88 -2.50 -5.52
N GLN A 70 16.83 -2.29 -6.30
CA GLN A 70 16.88 -2.34 -7.74
C GLN A 70 16.82 -0.93 -8.31
N TYR A 71 17.65 -0.67 -9.31
CA TYR A 71 17.71 0.60 -10.03
C TYR A 71 17.58 0.38 -11.52
N VAL A 72 17.11 1.39 -12.23
CA VAL A 72 17.18 1.47 -13.68
C VAL A 72 18.11 2.61 -14.09
N VAL A 73 18.87 2.42 -15.15
CA VAL A 73 19.64 3.49 -15.79
C VAL A 73 18.67 4.39 -16.54
N ALA A 74 18.42 5.57 -16.00
CA ALA A 74 17.49 6.57 -16.55
C ALA A 74 18.12 7.33 -17.73
N SER A 75 19.43 7.66 -17.62
CA SER A 75 20.20 8.27 -18.70
C SER A 75 21.66 7.87 -18.63
N ASN A 76 22.31 7.85 -19.78
CA ASN A 76 23.76 7.64 -19.92
C ASN A 76 24.22 8.31 -21.21
N ASP A 77 25.09 9.30 -21.11
CA ASP A 77 25.67 10.04 -22.22
C ASP A 77 27.08 9.56 -22.64
N GLY A 78 27.52 8.43 -22.06
CA GLY A 78 28.85 7.86 -22.26
C GLY A 78 29.86 8.28 -21.19
N SER A 79 29.54 9.27 -20.35
CA SER A 79 30.37 9.74 -19.26
C SER A 79 29.59 9.85 -17.93
N THR A 80 28.33 10.21 -18.02
CA THR A 80 27.45 10.42 -16.85
C THR A 80 26.33 9.39 -16.87
N VAL A 81 26.21 8.63 -15.80
CA VAL A 81 25.15 7.64 -15.58
C VAL A 81 24.23 8.15 -14.49
N VAL A 82 22.96 8.30 -14.85
CA VAL A 82 21.88 8.62 -13.88
C VAL A 82 21.06 7.37 -13.67
N ILE A 83 20.94 6.99 -12.41
CA ILE A 83 20.07 5.88 -12.00
C ILE A 83 18.82 6.39 -11.30
N THR A 84 17.73 5.65 -11.42
CA THR A 84 16.51 5.88 -10.68
C THR A 84 16.17 4.61 -9.91
N PRO A 85 15.89 4.68 -8.61
CA PRO A 85 15.38 3.53 -7.89
C PRO A 85 14.15 3.01 -8.62
N GLN A 86 14.13 1.73 -8.92
CA GLN A 86 12.87 1.07 -9.24
C GLN A 86 12.05 1.17 -7.96
N GLY A 87 10.92 1.85 -8.05
CA GLY A 87 10.00 1.88 -6.93
C GLY A 87 9.85 0.47 -6.43
N ASN A 88 10.07 0.28 -5.16
CA ASN A 88 9.57 -0.90 -4.51
C ASN A 88 8.16 -1.06 -5.08
N ILE A 89 7.86 -2.18 -5.72
CA ILE A 89 6.47 -2.54 -5.91
C ILE A 89 6.02 -2.82 -4.48
N THR A 90 5.71 -1.76 -3.77
CA THR A 90 4.98 -1.86 -2.53
C THR A 90 3.64 -2.35 -3.03
N PHE A 91 3.46 -3.66 -2.99
CA PHE A 91 2.12 -4.19 -2.93
C PHE A 91 1.58 -3.61 -1.63
N THR A 92 0.96 -2.44 -1.70
CA THR A 92 0.04 -1.99 -0.67
C THR A 92 -1.12 -2.98 -0.77
N SER A 93 -0.89 -4.15 -0.21
CA SER A 93 -1.89 -5.18 -0.06
C SER A 93 -2.83 -4.66 1.01
N GLN A 94 -3.83 -3.88 0.58
CA GLN A 94 -4.92 -3.55 1.49
C GLN A 94 -5.58 -4.86 1.92
N ILE A 95 -5.74 -5.03 3.21
CA ILE A 95 -6.48 -6.16 3.76
C ILE A 95 -7.92 -5.72 3.96
N ALA A 96 -8.84 -6.45 3.34
CA ALA A 96 -10.26 -6.28 3.57
C ALA A 96 -10.70 -7.15 4.74
N LEU A 97 -11.25 -6.54 5.78
CA LEU A 97 -11.89 -7.21 6.91
C LEU A 97 -13.40 -7.08 6.78
N ASN A 98 -14.11 -8.18 6.82
CA ASN A 98 -15.56 -8.20 6.64
C ASN A 98 -16.28 -8.72 7.89
N THR A 99 -17.41 -8.12 8.21
CA THR A 99 -18.37 -8.63 9.20
C THR A 99 -19.81 -8.31 8.75
N THR A 100 -20.77 -9.06 9.26
CA THR A 100 -22.19 -8.74 9.05
C THR A 100 -22.76 -8.15 10.32
N ILE A 101 -23.53 -7.08 10.19
CA ILE A 101 -24.19 -6.39 11.29
C ILE A 101 -25.69 -6.27 10.99
N THR A 102 -26.52 -6.35 12.04
CA THR A 102 -27.95 -6.06 11.91
C THR A 102 -28.17 -4.55 12.09
N LEU A 103 -28.86 -3.93 11.17
CA LEU A 103 -29.18 -2.50 11.24
C LEU A 103 -30.37 -2.29 12.20
N THR A 104 -30.11 -2.47 13.49
CA THR A 104 -31.07 -2.24 14.57
C THR A 104 -30.40 -1.36 15.60
N ASP A 105 -31.14 -0.40 16.14
CA ASP A 105 -30.62 0.52 17.17
C ASP A 105 -30.03 -0.24 18.36
N GLY A 106 -28.79 0.10 18.71
CA GLY A 106 -28.04 -0.54 19.77
C GLY A 106 -27.31 -1.84 19.38
N ASP A 107 -27.49 -2.36 18.14
CA ASP A 107 -26.71 -3.52 17.68
C ASP A 107 -25.24 -3.17 17.47
N SER A 108 -24.38 -4.15 17.61
CA SER A 108 -22.93 -3.95 17.52
C SER A 108 -22.22 -5.15 16.88
N GLY A 109 -21.21 -4.85 16.10
CA GLY A 109 -20.31 -5.83 15.51
C GLY A 109 -18.86 -5.57 15.92
N HIS A 110 -18.07 -6.62 16.02
CA HIS A 110 -16.65 -6.54 16.38
C HIS A 110 -15.80 -7.17 15.30
N ILE A 111 -14.71 -6.50 14.96
CA ILE A 111 -13.69 -7.00 14.03
C ILE A 111 -12.35 -6.89 14.73
N VAL A 112 -11.52 -7.92 14.64
CA VAL A 112 -10.15 -7.91 15.18
C VAL A 112 -9.17 -7.60 14.06
N ALA A 113 -8.30 -6.62 14.26
CA ALA A 113 -7.25 -6.28 13.30
C ALA A 113 -6.15 -7.37 13.28
N PRO A 114 -5.94 -8.07 12.17
CA PRO A 114 -4.92 -9.12 12.06
C PRO A 114 -3.53 -8.58 11.80
N ILE A 115 -3.43 -7.30 11.42
CA ILE A 115 -2.19 -6.58 11.11
C ILE A 115 -2.23 -5.19 11.70
N ALA A 116 -1.05 -4.59 11.90
CA ALA A 116 -0.93 -3.16 12.17
C ALA A 116 -1.10 -2.38 10.87
N GLY A 117 -1.77 -1.22 10.94
CA GLY A 117 -2.02 -0.43 9.74
C GLY A 117 -2.96 0.74 9.96
N THR A 118 -3.37 1.34 8.86
CA THR A 118 -4.34 2.45 8.84
C THR A 118 -5.62 2.01 8.14
N ILE A 119 -6.76 2.27 8.75
CA ILE A 119 -8.08 2.06 8.12
C ILE A 119 -8.30 3.21 7.15
N ASP A 120 -8.29 2.93 5.85
CA ASP A 120 -8.43 3.95 4.81
C ASP A 120 -9.87 4.13 4.34
N LEU A 121 -10.65 3.04 4.40
CA LEU A 121 -12.02 3.04 3.91
C LEU A 121 -12.88 2.11 4.77
N ILE A 122 -14.08 2.56 5.06
CA ILE A 122 -15.15 1.78 5.67
C ILE A 122 -16.33 1.77 4.71
N GLN A 123 -16.80 0.59 4.37
CA GLN A 123 -17.95 0.43 3.48
C GLN A 123 -19.01 -0.46 4.11
N THR A 124 -20.27 -0.19 3.78
CA THR A 124 -21.40 -1.07 4.09
C THR A 124 -22.10 -1.47 2.81
N VAL A 125 -22.50 -2.72 2.70
CA VAL A 125 -23.33 -3.22 1.60
C VAL A 125 -24.64 -3.68 2.19
N LEU A 126 -25.74 -3.05 1.79
CA LEU A 126 -27.08 -3.35 2.31
C LEU A 126 -27.56 -4.73 1.85
N LYS A 127 -27.97 -5.54 2.81
CA LYS A 127 -28.55 -6.89 2.58
C LYS A 127 -29.94 -7.00 3.23
N GLY A 128 -30.72 -7.95 2.77
CA GLY A 128 -32.00 -8.31 3.39
C GLY A 128 -33.18 -7.38 3.09
N GLY A 129 -33.02 -6.38 2.25
CA GLY A 129 -34.06 -5.47 1.79
C GLY A 129 -33.71 -3.99 1.92
N ALA A 130 -34.48 -3.14 1.25
CA ALA A 130 -34.33 -1.69 1.30
C ALA A 130 -34.58 -1.13 2.71
N VAL A 131 -33.87 -0.08 3.05
CA VAL A 131 -34.14 0.76 4.22
C VAL A 131 -35.29 1.72 3.86
N THR A 132 -36.35 1.76 4.65
CA THR A 132 -37.58 2.43 4.21
C THR A 132 -38.07 3.59 5.09
N THR A 133 -37.61 3.67 6.32
CA THR A 133 -38.16 4.65 7.28
C THR A 133 -37.15 5.69 7.73
N ASN A 134 -36.04 5.27 8.30
CA ASN A 134 -34.99 6.14 8.80
C ASN A 134 -33.62 5.67 8.29
N ASN A 135 -32.69 6.58 8.18
CA ASN A 135 -31.29 6.22 7.96
C ASN A 135 -30.78 5.42 9.16
N ALA A 136 -29.99 4.38 8.93
CA ALA A 136 -29.20 3.74 9.97
C ALA A 136 -27.80 4.36 9.98
N THR A 137 -27.24 4.56 11.15
CA THR A 137 -25.89 5.13 11.29
C THR A 137 -24.97 4.10 11.95
N CYS A 138 -23.91 3.71 11.27
CA CYS A 138 -22.86 2.83 11.77
C CYS A 138 -21.67 3.68 12.21
N THR A 139 -21.38 3.69 13.52
CA THR A 139 -20.26 4.43 14.13
C THR A 139 -19.15 3.46 14.49
N PHE A 140 -17.91 3.79 14.10
CA PHE A 140 -16.76 2.93 14.30
C PHE A 140 -15.79 3.49 15.35
N LYS A 141 -15.24 2.58 16.17
CA LYS A 141 -14.26 2.88 17.23
C LYS A 141 -13.16 1.82 17.22
N ILE A 142 -11.94 2.22 17.63
CA ILE A 142 -10.85 1.30 17.96
C ILE A 142 -10.75 1.30 19.50
N GLY A 143 -11.07 0.17 20.12
CA GLY A 143 -11.25 0.11 21.57
C GLY A 143 -12.32 1.07 22.04
N SER A 144 -11.94 2.09 22.82
CA SER A 144 -12.86 3.15 23.30
C SER A 144 -12.82 4.44 22.47
N THR A 145 -11.88 4.57 21.51
CA THR A 145 -11.65 5.80 20.76
C THR A 145 -12.44 5.79 19.45
N GLY A 146 -13.26 6.82 19.23
CA GLY A 146 -13.99 7.00 17.97
C GLY A 146 -13.04 7.29 16.80
N ILE A 147 -13.28 6.66 15.68
CA ILE A 147 -12.56 6.95 14.42
C ILE A 147 -13.12 8.26 13.87
N THR A 148 -12.24 9.24 13.61
CA THR A 148 -12.65 10.51 13.01
C THR A 148 -13.09 10.27 11.55
N ASP A 149 -14.24 10.80 11.16
CA ASP A 149 -14.91 10.54 9.89
C ASP A 149 -15.23 9.05 9.63
N GLY A 150 -15.19 8.24 10.69
CA GLY A 150 -15.52 6.81 10.66
C GLY A 150 -17.01 6.54 10.92
N VAL A 151 -17.90 7.27 10.27
CA VAL A 151 -19.36 7.10 10.40
C VAL A 151 -19.95 6.84 9.02
N VAL A 152 -20.58 5.68 8.85
CA VAL A 152 -21.30 5.33 7.63
C VAL A 152 -22.80 5.50 7.86
N THR A 153 -23.46 6.28 7.00
CA THR A 153 -24.91 6.46 7.04
C THR A 153 -25.55 5.64 5.93
N VAL A 154 -26.24 4.58 6.30
CA VAL A 154 -27.06 3.80 5.37
C VAL A 154 -28.35 4.54 5.11
N THR A 155 -28.48 5.09 3.92
CA THR A 155 -29.54 6.06 3.56
C THR A 155 -30.84 5.36 3.22
N ALA A 156 -31.96 5.84 3.77
CA ALA A 156 -33.29 5.29 3.49
C ALA A 156 -33.84 5.70 2.13
N SER A 157 -33.57 6.95 1.70
CA SER A 157 -34.10 7.47 0.43
C SER A 157 -33.43 6.81 -0.77
N GLY A 158 -34.19 6.13 -1.61
CA GLY A 158 -33.68 5.44 -2.78
C GLY A 158 -32.97 4.12 -2.50
N SER A 159 -32.99 3.65 -1.24
CA SER A 159 -32.29 2.46 -0.81
C SER A 159 -32.76 1.19 -1.54
N ALA A 160 -31.80 0.35 -1.90
CA ALA A 160 -32.02 -0.96 -2.51
C ALA A 160 -31.03 -2.00 -1.96
N ILE A 161 -31.34 -3.28 -2.13
CA ILE A 161 -30.40 -4.35 -1.82
C ILE A 161 -29.17 -4.18 -2.70
N GLY A 162 -27.98 -4.25 -2.07
CA GLY A 162 -26.70 -4.08 -2.75
C GLY A 162 -26.18 -2.64 -2.78
N ASP A 163 -26.96 -1.68 -2.25
CA ASP A 163 -26.45 -0.31 -2.10
C ASP A 163 -25.21 -0.26 -1.20
N VAL A 164 -24.27 0.56 -1.60
CA VAL A 164 -22.99 0.76 -0.92
C VAL A 164 -22.94 2.18 -0.37
N ASP A 165 -22.79 2.27 0.94
CA ASP A 165 -22.44 3.52 1.63
C ASP A 165 -21.00 3.43 2.15
N SER A 166 -20.30 4.55 2.25
CA SER A 166 -18.89 4.56 2.67
C SER A 166 -18.52 5.76 3.54
N ALA A 167 -17.41 5.60 4.24
CA ALA A 167 -16.72 6.65 4.98
C ALA A 167 -15.20 6.52 4.77
N GLU A 168 -14.52 7.65 4.65
CA GLU A 168 -13.07 7.74 4.55
C GLU A 168 -12.51 8.32 5.85
N PRO A 169 -12.00 7.47 6.77
CA PRO A 169 -11.44 7.92 8.03
C PRO A 169 -10.27 8.87 7.85
N SER A 170 -10.26 10.00 8.55
CA SER A 170 -9.22 11.02 8.44
C SER A 170 -8.24 11.04 9.62
N ALA A 171 -8.63 10.53 10.79
CA ALA A 171 -7.79 10.44 11.99
C ALA A 171 -8.30 9.38 12.97
N ALA A 172 -7.47 9.06 13.99
CA ALA A 172 -7.74 8.03 15.00
C ALA A 172 -8.13 6.68 14.37
N ASN A 173 -7.54 6.38 13.21
CA ASN A 173 -7.82 5.22 12.35
C ASN A 173 -6.65 4.24 12.26
N THR A 174 -5.61 4.40 13.10
CA THR A 174 -4.47 3.48 13.16
C THR A 174 -4.79 2.33 14.10
N VAL A 175 -4.54 1.10 13.64
CA VAL A 175 -4.73 -0.14 14.41
C VAL A 175 -3.41 -0.85 14.66
N ALA A 176 -3.28 -1.49 15.82
CA ALA A 176 -2.27 -2.49 16.10
C ALA A 176 -2.83 -3.90 15.89
N VAL A 177 -1.93 -4.88 15.79
CA VAL A 177 -2.34 -6.30 15.74
C VAL A 177 -3.14 -6.66 17.00
N GLY A 178 -4.32 -7.20 16.83
CA GLY A 178 -5.20 -7.62 17.91
C GLY A 178 -6.15 -6.53 18.42
N ASP A 179 -6.07 -5.31 17.92
CA ASP A 179 -7.04 -4.27 18.25
C ASP A 179 -8.45 -4.67 17.83
N VAL A 180 -9.41 -4.35 18.68
CA VAL A 180 -10.82 -4.58 18.41
C VAL A 180 -11.44 -3.32 17.84
N ILE A 181 -11.96 -3.44 16.62
CA ILE A 181 -12.74 -2.40 15.95
C ILE A 181 -14.21 -2.69 16.22
N LEU A 182 -14.87 -1.77 16.92
CA LEU A 182 -16.29 -1.84 17.27
C LEU A 182 -17.10 -1.03 16.26
N CYS A 183 -18.10 -1.63 15.65
CA CYS A 183 -19.17 -0.96 14.94
C CYS A 183 -20.42 -0.93 15.81
N THR A 184 -21.03 0.22 16.00
CA THR A 184 -22.30 0.38 16.71
C THR A 184 -23.33 1.01 15.79
N VAL A 185 -24.53 0.42 15.74
CA VAL A 185 -25.65 0.94 14.96
C VAL A 185 -26.49 1.85 15.83
N SER A 186 -26.87 3.00 15.29
CA SER A 186 -27.93 3.85 15.84
C SER A 186 -29.01 4.09 14.80
N ASN A 187 -30.22 4.26 15.27
CA ASN A 187 -31.48 4.31 14.53
C ASN A 187 -31.83 2.98 13.84
N THR A 188 -33.08 2.61 13.95
CA THR A 188 -33.63 1.41 13.30
C THR A 188 -34.27 1.80 11.96
N PRO A 189 -33.83 1.24 10.85
CA PRO A 189 -34.27 1.64 9.52
C PRO A 189 -35.57 1.01 9.04
N GLY A 190 -36.51 0.73 9.93
CA GLY A 190 -37.82 0.15 9.56
C GLY A 190 -37.71 -1.29 9.08
N GLY A 191 -37.78 -2.21 10.03
CA GLY A 191 -37.63 -3.65 9.83
C GLY A 191 -36.17 -4.13 10.00
N SER A 192 -36.06 -5.44 10.26
CA SER A 192 -34.73 -6.06 10.42
C SER A 192 -33.98 -6.08 9.07
N ARG A 193 -32.91 -5.35 8.97
CA ARG A 193 -32.01 -5.29 7.81
C ARG A 193 -30.61 -5.66 8.26
N THR A 194 -29.83 -6.20 7.35
CA THR A 194 -28.43 -6.50 7.60
C THR A 194 -27.56 -5.74 6.61
N ALA A 195 -26.37 -5.37 7.05
CA ALA A 195 -25.33 -4.86 6.18
C ALA A 195 -24.06 -5.69 6.35
N GLU A 196 -23.36 -5.90 5.26
CA GLU A 196 -21.98 -6.37 5.30
C GLU A 196 -21.08 -5.14 5.45
N VAL A 197 -20.26 -5.15 6.47
CA VAL A 197 -19.27 -4.11 6.72
C VAL A 197 -17.92 -4.59 6.20
N THR A 198 -17.25 -3.75 5.42
CA THR A 198 -15.89 -3.98 4.94
C THR A 198 -15.00 -2.86 5.41
N LEU A 199 -13.87 -3.19 6.04
CA LEU A 199 -12.79 -2.27 6.39
C LEU A 199 -11.59 -2.56 5.50
N LEU A 200 -11.05 -1.55 4.83
CA LEU A 200 -9.78 -1.65 4.11
C LEU A 200 -8.65 -1.08 4.96
N ILE A 201 -7.65 -1.91 5.25
CA ILE A 201 -6.49 -1.55 6.06
C ILE A 201 -5.24 -1.60 5.19
N SER A 202 -4.51 -0.48 5.13
CA SER A 202 -3.17 -0.41 4.57
C SER A 202 -2.15 -0.74 5.65
N PRO A 203 -1.27 -1.75 5.46
CA PRO A 203 -0.19 -2.08 6.38
C PRO A 203 0.78 -0.90 6.56
N THR A 204 1.32 -0.74 7.78
CA THR A 204 2.39 0.23 8.11
C THR A 204 3.73 -0.47 8.25
#